data_b270f5ca6246971928ad27d7e5bb1c0f
#
_entry.id   b270f5ca6246971928ad27d7e5bb1c0f
#
_cell.length_a   1.000
_cell.length_b   1.000
_cell.length_c   1.000
_cell.angle_alpha   90.00
_cell.angle_beta   90.00
_cell.angle_gamma   90.00
#
_symmetry.space_group_name_H-M   'P 1'
#
loop_
_entity.id
_entity.type
_entity.pdbx_description
1 polymer ?
#
loop_
_entity_poly.entity_id
_entity_poly.type
_entity_poly.pdbx_seq_one_letter_code
_entity_poly.pdbx_strand_id
1 'polypeptide(L)'
;KKGAFDESLHGIELCRQHGIKAGVRFTLTQDNSHELPQLLDLVAEREIDKFYLSHLNYSGRGNRHRKHDVFHQTTRQALDLLFERCWDELQRGIVREYVTGNNDADGPYLLQWAQKNVPDQVEPLRQRLINWGGNSSGQNISNIDNLGNVHPDTFWWDYSLGNVKERPFSQIWSDPRDDL
;
A
#
# COMPACT_ATOMS: atom_id res chain seq x y z
N LYS A 1 -5.08 -7.67 21.26
CA LYS A 1 -5.63 -7.05 22.49
C LYS A 1 -7.14 -7.20 22.44
N LYS A 2 -7.78 -7.68 23.51
CA LYS A 2 -9.25 -7.80 23.56
C LYS A 2 -9.88 -6.40 23.38
N GLY A 3 -10.89 -6.27 22.52
CA GLY A 3 -11.57 -5.01 22.26
C GLY A 3 -10.87 -4.08 21.26
N ALA A 4 -9.68 -4.40 20.74
CA ALA A 4 -8.95 -3.52 19.82
C ALA A 4 -9.70 -3.29 18.50
N PHE A 5 -10.47 -4.27 18.04
CA PHE A 5 -11.29 -4.15 16.84
C PHE A 5 -12.38 -3.10 17.01
N ASP A 6 -13.15 -3.20 18.10
CA ASP A 6 -14.24 -2.26 18.40
C ASP A 6 -13.71 -0.84 18.64
N GLU A 7 -12.57 -0.70 19.37
CA GLU A 7 -11.89 0.57 19.56
C GLU A 7 -11.45 1.19 18.23
N SER A 8 -10.97 0.40 17.28
CA SER A 8 -10.57 0.87 15.95
C SER A 8 -11.77 1.34 15.13
N LEU A 9 -12.87 0.58 15.12
CA LEU A 9 -14.10 0.99 14.44
C LEU A 9 -14.69 2.25 15.06
N HIS A 10 -14.68 2.38 16.38
CA HIS A 10 -15.10 3.60 17.06
C HIS A 10 -14.25 4.82 16.66
N GLY A 11 -12.92 4.65 16.56
CA GLY A 11 -12.03 5.70 16.08
C GLY A 11 -12.34 6.16 14.64
N ILE A 12 -12.64 5.21 13.74
CA ILE A 12 -13.07 5.52 12.36
C ILE A 12 -14.37 6.31 12.36
N GLU A 13 -15.35 5.90 13.17
CA GLU A 13 -16.63 6.59 13.30
C GLU A 13 -16.46 8.02 13.82
N LEU A 14 -15.60 8.24 14.81
CA LEU A 14 -15.27 9.59 15.30
C LEU A 14 -14.64 10.45 14.20
N CYS A 15 -13.71 9.89 13.41
CA CYS A 15 -13.13 10.59 12.27
C CYS A 15 -14.23 11.04 11.30
N ARG A 16 -15.15 10.16 10.95
CA ARG A 16 -16.26 10.45 10.05
C ARG A 16 -17.17 11.55 10.58
N GLN A 17 -17.52 11.52 11.87
CA GLN A 17 -18.35 12.56 12.52
C GLN A 17 -17.70 13.95 12.46
N HIS A 18 -16.37 14.01 12.40
CA HIS A 18 -15.61 15.24 12.28
C HIS A 18 -15.18 15.59 10.85
N GLY A 19 -15.69 14.88 9.84
CA GLY A 19 -15.36 15.11 8.43
C GLY A 19 -13.90 14.75 8.07
N ILE A 20 -13.26 13.91 8.89
CA ILE A 20 -11.89 13.41 8.65
C ILE A 20 -11.97 12.08 7.91
N LYS A 21 -11.37 12.01 6.73
CA LYS A 21 -11.26 10.75 5.99
C LYS A 21 -10.46 9.72 6.77
N ALA A 22 -11.00 8.53 6.89
CA ALA A 22 -10.36 7.41 7.54
C ALA A 22 -10.27 6.19 6.61
N GLY A 23 -9.28 5.34 6.86
CA GLY A 23 -9.09 4.13 6.07
C GLY A 23 -8.70 2.93 6.90
N VAL A 24 -8.96 1.74 6.36
CA VAL A 24 -8.49 0.46 6.90
C VAL A 24 -7.27 0.01 6.11
N ARG A 25 -6.21 -0.36 6.81
CA ARG A 25 -5.06 -1.03 6.22
C ARG A 25 -5.03 -2.49 6.65
N PHE A 26 -4.93 -3.37 5.68
CA PHE A 26 -4.87 -4.81 5.87
C PHE A 26 -3.57 -5.36 5.26
N THR A 27 -2.71 -5.96 6.08
CA THR A 27 -1.51 -6.64 5.59
C THR A 27 -1.86 -8.10 5.34
N LEU A 28 -1.83 -8.50 4.08
CA LEU A 28 -2.19 -9.85 3.65
C LEU A 28 -1.15 -10.88 4.12
N THR A 29 -1.61 -11.93 4.80
CA THR A 29 -0.81 -13.08 5.24
C THR A 29 -1.58 -14.38 5.06
N GLN A 30 -0.90 -15.53 5.15
CA GLN A 30 -1.57 -16.85 5.12
C GLN A 30 -2.62 -16.99 6.23
N ASP A 31 -2.37 -16.35 7.38
CA ASP A 31 -3.22 -16.50 8.57
C ASP A 31 -4.54 -15.73 8.45
N ASN A 32 -4.59 -14.67 7.61
CA ASN A 32 -5.74 -13.76 7.54
C ASN A 32 -6.34 -13.57 6.14
N SER A 33 -5.76 -14.17 5.10
CA SER A 33 -6.23 -13.99 3.72
C SER A 33 -7.70 -14.36 3.53
N HIS A 34 -8.21 -15.31 4.30
CA HIS A 34 -9.60 -15.76 4.28
C HIS A 34 -10.59 -14.74 4.86
N GLU A 35 -10.12 -13.75 5.63
CA GLU A 35 -10.94 -12.69 6.22
C GLU A 35 -11.17 -11.51 5.26
N LEU A 36 -10.40 -11.43 4.17
CA LEU A 36 -10.46 -10.30 3.25
C LEU A 36 -11.87 -10.01 2.70
N PRO A 37 -12.68 -11.02 2.27
CA PRO A 37 -14.03 -10.74 1.77
C PRO A 37 -14.92 -10.05 2.82
N GLN A 38 -14.95 -10.58 4.05
CA GLN A 38 -15.77 -10.02 5.14
C GLN A 38 -15.26 -8.62 5.56
N LEU A 39 -13.95 -8.39 5.49
CA LEU A 39 -13.39 -7.08 5.79
C LEU A 39 -13.78 -6.04 4.73
N LEU A 40 -13.81 -6.41 3.46
CA LEU A 40 -14.29 -5.54 2.38
C LEU A 40 -15.80 -5.23 2.52
N ASP A 41 -16.59 -6.22 2.94
CA ASP A 41 -18.01 -6.01 3.24
C ASP A 41 -18.19 -5.03 4.41
N LEU A 42 -17.42 -5.18 5.48
CA LEU A 42 -17.40 -4.26 6.62
C LEU A 42 -17.04 -2.83 6.20
N VAL A 43 -16.02 -2.69 5.34
CA VAL A 43 -15.60 -1.39 4.79
C VAL A 43 -16.72 -0.72 4.01
N ALA A 44 -17.49 -1.51 3.25
CA ALA A 44 -18.66 -1.03 2.51
C ALA A 44 -19.81 -0.65 3.44
N GLU A 45 -20.18 -1.52 4.39
CA GLU A 45 -21.27 -1.32 5.35
C GLU A 45 -21.05 -0.11 6.28
N ARG A 46 -19.80 0.13 6.66
CA ARG A 46 -19.42 1.25 7.53
C ARG A 46 -19.08 2.52 6.76
N GLU A 47 -19.25 2.51 5.43
CA GLU A 47 -18.94 3.66 4.55
C GLU A 47 -17.53 4.21 4.77
N ILE A 48 -16.56 3.32 5.00
CA ILE A 48 -15.16 3.71 5.22
C ILE A 48 -14.57 4.22 3.91
N ASP A 49 -13.90 5.37 3.92
CA ASP A 49 -13.45 6.10 2.72
C ASP A 49 -12.37 5.38 1.94
N LYS A 50 -11.54 4.56 2.63
CA LYS A 50 -10.33 3.99 2.02
C LYS A 50 -10.03 2.60 2.52
N PHE A 51 -9.69 1.72 1.61
CA PHE A 51 -9.12 0.41 1.90
C PHE A 51 -7.71 0.29 1.31
N TYR A 52 -6.75 -0.15 2.12
CA TYR A 52 -5.37 -0.34 1.72
C TYR A 52 -4.96 -1.79 1.91
N LEU A 53 -4.79 -2.54 0.81
CA LEU A 53 -4.20 -3.87 0.81
C LEU A 53 -2.68 -3.74 0.78
N SER A 54 -2.02 -4.23 1.82
CA SER A 54 -0.56 -4.18 1.96
C SER A 54 0.02 -5.58 1.86
N HIS A 55 1.05 -5.77 1.05
CA HIS A 55 1.85 -6.99 1.10
C HIS A 55 2.78 -6.98 2.31
N LEU A 56 3.18 -8.17 2.76
CA LEU A 56 4.14 -8.31 3.84
C LEU A 56 5.52 -7.82 3.36
N ASN A 57 6.04 -6.81 4.04
CA ASN A 57 7.39 -6.33 3.77
C ASN A 57 8.40 -7.08 4.65
N TYR A 58 9.49 -7.58 4.04
CA TYR A 58 10.52 -8.37 4.73
C TYR A 58 11.56 -7.51 5.45
N SER A 59 11.13 -6.41 6.04
CA SER A 59 11.95 -5.52 6.86
C SER A 59 11.50 -5.53 8.33
N GLY A 60 12.41 -5.38 9.25
CA GLY A 60 12.12 -5.31 10.67
C GLY A 60 11.32 -6.52 11.18
N ARG A 61 10.17 -6.26 11.79
CA ARG A 61 9.28 -7.34 12.31
C ARG A 61 8.68 -8.20 11.19
N GLY A 62 8.44 -7.63 10.02
CA GLY A 62 7.91 -8.37 8.87
C GLY A 62 8.85 -9.50 8.44
N ASN A 63 10.16 -9.29 8.50
CA ASN A 63 11.14 -10.33 8.19
C ASN A 63 11.04 -11.56 9.11
N ARG A 64 10.67 -11.37 10.38
CA ARG A 64 10.45 -12.48 11.33
C ARG A 64 9.21 -13.31 10.98
N HIS A 65 8.26 -12.71 10.27
CA HIS A 65 7.00 -13.32 9.85
C HIS A 65 7.01 -13.78 8.37
N ARG A 66 8.16 -13.75 7.71
CA ARG A 66 8.33 -14.09 6.30
C ARG A 66 7.69 -15.43 5.90
N LYS A 67 7.73 -16.42 6.77
CA LYS A 67 7.11 -17.75 6.55
C LYS A 67 5.57 -17.72 6.53
N HIS A 68 4.95 -16.62 7.00
CA HIS A 68 3.51 -16.41 6.98
C HIS A 68 3.05 -15.58 5.78
N ASP A 69 3.98 -15.21 4.88
CA ASP A 69 3.61 -14.54 3.64
C ASP A 69 2.77 -15.45 2.75
N VAL A 70 1.85 -14.87 2.01
CA VAL A 70 0.94 -15.62 1.13
C VAL A 70 1.65 -16.16 -0.10
N PHE A 71 1.14 -17.26 -0.62
CA PHE A 71 1.55 -17.77 -1.92
C PHE A 71 1.02 -16.87 -3.05
N HIS A 72 1.72 -16.83 -4.17
CA HIS A 72 1.35 -16.01 -5.33
C HIS A 72 -0.09 -16.22 -5.81
N GLN A 73 -0.61 -17.44 -5.70
CA GLN A 73 -2.00 -17.73 -6.05
C GLN A 73 -2.98 -16.98 -5.12
N THR A 74 -2.75 -17.03 -3.82
CA THR A 74 -3.58 -16.31 -2.83
C THR A 74 -3.48 -14.80 -3.02
N THR A 75 -2.27 -14.28 -3.32
CA THR A 75 -2.08 -12.86 -3.67
C THR A 75 -2.93 -12.45 -4.86
N ARG A 76 -2.90 -13.23 -5.94
CA ARG A 76 -3.72 -12.95 -7.14
C ARG A 76 -5.21 -12.98 -6.84
N GLN A 77 -5.68 -13.98 -6.10
CA GLN A 77 -7.08 -14.07 -5.68
C GLN A 77 -7.53 -12.86 -4.85
N ALA A 78 -6.66 -12.40 -3.94
CA ALA A 78 -6.94 -11.22 -3.13
C ALA A 78 -6.99 -9.93 -3.98
N LEU A 79 -6.10 -9.81 -4.96
CA LEU A 79 -6.08 -8.68 -5.90
C LEU A 79 -7.28 -8.72 -6.86
N ASP A 80 -7.63 -9.88 -7.40
CA ASP A 80 -8.81 -10.05 -8.25
C ASP A 80 -10.07 -9.59 -7.51
N LEU A 81 -10.28 -10.07 -6.29
CA LEU A 81 -11.39 -9.66 -5.44
C LEU A 81 -11.40 -8.15 -5.18
N LEU A 82 -10.24 -7.56 -4.91
CA LEU A 82 -10.11 -6.12 -4.66
C LEU A 82 -10.47 -5.31 -5.92
N PHE A 83 -9.99 -5.72 -7.09
CA PHE A 83 -10.24 -5.04 -8.36
C PHE A 83 -11.71 -5.18 -8.77
N GLU A 84 -12.31 -6.35 -8.60
CA GLU A 84 -13.74 -6.59 -8.83
C GLU A 84 -14.60 -5.69 -7.94
N ARG A 85 -14.29 -5.62 -6.64
CA ARG A 85 -15.00 -4.76 -5.69
C ARG A 85 -14.87 -3.28 -6.03
N CYS A 86 -13.67 -2.83 -6.34
CA CYS A 86 -13.40 -1.46 -6.76
C CYS A 86 -14.20 -1.09 -8.03
N TRP A 87 -14.22 -1.99 -9.01
CA TRP A 87 -14.94 -1.78 -10.26
C TRP A 87 -16.46 -1.75 -10.05
N ASP A 88 -17.01 -2.70 -9.28
CA ASP A 88 -18.45 -2.74 -8.96
C ASP A 88 -18.90 -1.45 -8.27
N GLU A 89 -18.16 -1.00 -7.27
CA GLU A 89 -18.49 0.23 -6.57
C GLU A 89 -18.41 1.45 -7.49
N LEU A 90 -17.41 1.52 -8.34
CA LEU A 90 -17.28 2.60 -9.32
C LEU A 90 -18.48 2.63 -10.29
N GLN A 91 -18.95 1.47 -10.79
CA GLN A 91 -20.13 1.38 -11.63
C GLN A 91 -21.41 1.83 -10.93
N ARG A 92 -21.47 1.67 -9.62
CA ARG A 92 -22.58 2.12 -8.77
C ARG A 92 -22.46 3.57 -8.32
N GLY A 93 -21.42 4.29 -8.77
CA GLY A 93 -21.17 5.69 -8.39
C GLY A 93 -20.64 5.87 -6.97
N ILE A 94 -20.17 4.79 -6.32
CA ILE A 94 -19.56 4.84 -4.99
C ILE A 94 -18.09 5.25 -5.15
N VAL A 95 -17.70 6.34 -4.50
CA VAL A 95 -16.32 6.84 -4.53
C VAL A 95 -15.61 6.39 -3.25
N ARG A 96 -14.87 5.28 -3.36
CA ARG A 96 -13.98 4.79 -2.31
C ARG A 96 -12.57 4.61 -2.85
N GLU A 97 -11.58 4.94 -2.04
CA GLU A 97 -10.18 4.74 -2.42
C GLU A 97 -9.74 3.29 -2.14
N TYR A 98 -9.34 2.58 -3.18
CA TYR A 98 -8.67 1.28 -3.08
C TYR A 98 -7.19 1.45 -3.41
N VAL A 99 -6.33 1.01 -2.52
CA VAL A 99 -4.87 1.15 -2.66
C VAL A 99 -4.21 -0.19 -2.42
N THR A 100 -3.22 -0.52 -3.21
CA THR A 100 -2.27 -1.61 -2.93
C THR A 100 -0.89 -1.05 -2.66
N GLY A 101 -0.04 -1.78 -1.93
CA GLY A 101 1.31 -1.31 -1.69
C GLY A 101 2.25 -2.37 -1.12
N ASN A 102 3.54 -2.02 -1.15
CA ASN A 102 4.68 -2.87 -0.87
C ASN A 102 4.92 -3.98 -1.92
N ASN A 103 4.31 -3.86 -3.12
CA ASN A 103 4.58 -4.74 -4.25
C ASN A 103 4.25 -4.02 -5.56
N ASP A 104 5.25 -3.61 -6.30
CA ASP A 104 5.07 -2.88 -7.56
C ASP A 104 4.49 -3.74 -8.69
N ALA A 105 4.50 -5.07 -8.55
CA ALA A 105 3.87 -5.98 -9.49
C ALA A 105 2.32 -5.87 -9.52
N ASP A 106 1.71 -5.22 -8.53
CA ASP A 106 0.27 -5.02 -8.48
C ASP A 106 -0.23 -4.17 -9.65
N GLY A 107 0.55 -3.14 -10.05
CA GLY A 107 0.20 -2.30 -11.20
C GLY A 107 0.12 -3.07 -12.52
N PRO A 108 1.17 -3.78 -12.94
CA PRO A 108 1.11 -4.70 -14.10
C PRO A 108 0.01 -5.75 -13.99
N TYR A 109 -0.25 -6.28 -12.80
CA TYR A 109 -1.33 -7.25 -12.60
C TYR A 109 -2.71 -6.63 -12.77
N LEU A 110 -2.93 -5.41 -12.27
CA LEU A 110 -4.15 -4.64 -12.52
C LEU A 110 -4.39 -4.45 -14.03
N LEU A 111 -3.33 -4.16 -14.80
CA LEU A 111 -3.45 -4.02 -16.24
C LEU A 111 -3.84 -5.34 -16.93
N GLN A 112 -3.29 -6.48 -16.49
CA GLN A 112 -3.69 -7.81 -16.98
C GLN A 112 -5.14 -8.14 -16.64
N TRP A 113 -5.57 -7.82 -15.42
CA TRP A 113 -6.96 -7.97 -15.00
C TRP A 113 -7.90 -7.11 -15.86
N ALA A 114 -7.53 -5.86 -16.09
CA ALA A 114 -8.30 -4.92 -16.91
C ALA A 114 -8.46 -5.40 -18.36
N GLN A 115 -7.43 -5.98 -18.97
CA GLN A 115 -7.49 -6.55 -20.31
C GLN A 115 -8.57 -7.62 -20.46
N LYS A 116 -8.85 -8.37 -19.40
CA LYS A 116 -9.86 -9.43 -19.40
C LYS A 116 -11.26 -8.94 -19.06
N ASN A 117 -11.37 -7.99 -18.14
CA ASN A 117 -12.63 -7.64 -17.50
C ASN A 117 -13.19 -6.28 -17.95
N VAL A 118 -12.31 -5.34 -18.34
CA VAL A 118 -12.69 -3.96 -18.66
C VAL A 118 -11.79 -3.38 -19.78
N PRO A 119 -11.78 -3.99 -20.97
CA PRO A 119 -10.82 -3.69 -22.03
C PRO A 119 -10.76 -2.21 -22.43
N ASP A 120 -11.87 -1.49 -22.35
CA ASP A 120 -11.95 -0.07 -22.66
C ASP A 120 -11.17 0.82 -21.67
N GLN A 121 -10.83 0.29 -20.50
CA GLN A 121 -10.05 0.99 -19.49
C GLN A 121 -8.54 0.70 -19.53
N VAL A 122 -8.10 -0.19 -20.40
CA VAL A 122 -6.70 -0.63 -20.48
C VAL A 122 -5.75 0.51 -20.80
N GLU A 123 -6.03 1.27 -21.84
CA GLU A 123 -5.13 2.35 -22.25
C GLU A 123 -5.09 3.52 -21.25
N PRO A 124 -6.23 4.02 -20.70
CA PRO A 124 -6.21 4.97 -19.59
C PRO A 124 -5.42 4.48 -18.37
N LEU A 125 -5.57 3.20 -17.99
CA LEU A 125 -4.83 2.60 -16.86
C LEU A 125 -3.34 2.51 -17.17
N ARG A 126 -2.97 2.06 -18.36
CA ARG A 126 -1.57 2.00 -18.82
C ARG A 126 -0.90 3.35 -18.70
N GLN A 127 -1.54 4.41 -19.20
CA GLN A 127 -0.99 5.76 -19.15
C GLN A 127 -0.81 6.25 -17.71
N ARG A 128 -1.75 5.93 -16.81
CA ARG A 128 -1.63 6.26 -15.38
C ARG A 128 -0.46 5.53 -14.71
N LEU A 129 -0.26 4.25 -15.03
CA LEU A 129 0.86 3.47 -14.49
C LEU A 129 2.21 3.98 -15.00
N ILE A 130 2.29 4.37 -16.28
CA ILE A 130 3.49 5.00 -16.85
C ILE A 130 3.80 6.32 -16.14
N ASN A 131 2.80 7.17 -15.95
CA ASN A 131 2.96 8.46 -15.26
C ASN A 131 3.29 8.30 -13.77
N TRP A 132 2.84 7.23 -13.14
CA TRP A 132 3.20 6.91 -11.77
C TRP A 132 4.68 6.52 -11.65
N GLY A 133 5.24 5.78 -12.63
CA GLY A 133 6.65 5.45 -12.75
C GLY A 133 7.14 4.34 -11.82
N GLY A 134 6.32 3.81 -10.92
CA GLY A 134 6.70 2.75 -9.99
C GLY A 134 7.25 3.25 -8.64
N ASN A 135 8.18 2.50 -8.07
CA ASN A 135 8.78 2.82 -6.78
C ASN A 135 9.59 4.13 -6.84
N SER A 136 9.40 4.97 -5.82
CA SER A 136 10.07 6.28 -5.70
C SER A 136 11.20 6.30 -4.66
N SER A 137 11.61 5.14 -4.14
CA SER A 137 12.74 5.03 -3.19
C SER A 137 14.02 5.64 -3.80
N GLY A 138 14.67 6.51 -3.07
CA GLY A 138 15.86 7.23 -3.54
C GLY A 138 15.59 8.35 -4.56
N GLN A 139 14.36 8.54 -5.02
CA GLN A 139 13.97 9.61 -5.96
C GLN A 139 13.09 10.68 -5.30
N ASN A 140 11.93 10.29 -4.81
CA ASN A 140 10.96 11.19 -4.17
C ASN A 140 10.69 10.82 -2.70
N ILE A 141 11.23 9.71 -2.23
CA ILE A 141 11.09 9.21 -0.87
C ILE A 141 12.47 8.98 -0.29
N SER A 142 12.65 9.42 0.95
CA SER A 142 13.79 9.07 1.78
C SER A 142 13.36 8.88 3.23
N ASN A 143 14.25 8.33 4.05
CA ASN A 143 14.06 8.20 5.48
C ASN A 143 15.32 8.67 6.22
N ILE A 144 15.12 9.34 7.35
CA ILE A 144 16.22 9.68 8.27
C ILE A 144 16.00 8.89 9.56
N ASP A 145 16.98 8.07 9.94
CA ASP A 145 16.90 7.28 11.15
C ASP A 145 17.21 8.12 12.42
N ASN A 146 17.05 7.51 13.59
CA ASN A 146 17.30 8.16 14.89
C ASN A 146 18.79 8.48 15.14
N LEU A 147 19.69 7.97 14.33
CA LEU A 147 21.13 8.27 14.38
C LEU A 147 21.52 9.40 13.41
N GLY A 148 20.60 9.80 12.53
CA GLY A 148 20.78 10.84 11.52
C GLY A 148 21.23 10.31 10.16
N ASN A 149 21.28 8.98 9.96
CA ASN A 149 21.59 8.40 8.65
C ASN A 149 20.42 8.58 7.70
N VAL A 150 20.71 8.93 6.45
CA VAL A 150 19.75 9.07 5.37
C VAL A 150 19.69 7.79 4.56
N HIS A 151 18.50 7.25 4.40
CA HIS A 151 18.23 6.02 3.64
C HIS A 151 17.33 6.31 2.44
N PRO A 152 17.38 5.51 1.36
CA PRO A 152 16.50 5.69 0.18
C PRO A 152 15.01 5.57 0.48
N ASP A 153 14.64 4.74 1.49
CA ASP A 153 13.28 4.61 2.00
C ASP A 153 13.24 4.06 3.45
N THR A 154 12.04 3.84 3.96
CA THR A 154 11.81 3.36 5.34
C THR A 154 12.16 1.90 5.56
N PHE A 155 12.46 1.12 4.54
CA PHE A 155 12.72 -0.32 4.63
C PHE A 155 14.15 -0.70 4.25
N TRP A 156 14.88 0.18 3.55
CA TRP A 156 16.23 -0.06 3.08
C TRP A 156 17.27 0.51 4.06
N TRP A 157 17.43 -0.15 5.18
CA TRP A 157 18.28 0.28 6.30
C TRP A 157 19.76 -0.02 6.11
N ASP A 158 20.09 -0.99 5.26
CA ASP A 158 21.47 -1.47 5.06
C ASP A 158 22.28 -0.53 4.15
N TYR A 159 21.63 0.46 3.56
CA TYR A 159 22.25 1.45 2.69
C TYR A 159 22.06 2.87 3.25
N SER A 160 23.15 3.64 3.36
CA SER A 160 23.11 5.02 3.83
C SER A 160 23.73 5.96 2.79
N LEU A 161 22.97 6.98 2.44
CA LEU A 161 23.40 8.08 1.55
C LEU A 161 24.32 9.09 2.26
N GLY A 162 24.34 9.09 3.60
CA GLY A 162 25.11 10.00 4.44
C GLY A 162 24.41 10.31 5.75
N ASN A 163 24.92 11.25 6.51
CA ASN A 163 24.40 11.59 7.83
C ASN A 163 24.12 13.09 7.95
N VAL A 164 22.92 13.47 8.39
CA VAL A 164 22.49 14.88 8.52
C VAL A 164 23.20 15.64 9.62
N LYS A 165 23.94 14.98 10.52
CA LYS A 165 24.82 15.62 11.51
C LYS A 165 26.14 16.05 10.91
N GLU A 166 26.51 15.50 9.75
CA GLU A 166 27.79 15.78 9.07
C GLU A 166 27.62 16.80 7.94
N ARG A 167 26.51 16.70 7.20
CA ARG A 167 26.17 17.64 6.11
C ARG A 167 24.65 17.80 5.95
N PRO A 168 24.16 18.95 5.42
CA PRO A 168 22.72 19.17 5.22
C PRO A 168 22.08 18.10 4.32
N PHE A 169 20.82 17.74 4.61
CA PHE A 169 20.06 16.76 3.82
C PHE A 169 20.05 17.08 2.32
N SER A 170 19.88 18.35 1.94
CA SER A 170 19.89 18.78 0.54
C SER A 170 21.18 18.42 -0.20
N GLN A 171 22.31 18.49 0.49
CA GLN A 171 23.61 18.12 -0.10
C GLN A 171 23.77 16.59 -0.20
N ILE A 172 23.20 15.84 0.74
CA ILE A 172 23.19 14.37 0.69
C ILE A 172 22.31 13.91 -0.48
N TRP A 173 21.10 14.46 -0.56
CA TRP A 173 20.08 14.05 -1.54
C TRP A 173 20.42 14.41 -2.99
N SER A 174 21.19 15.47 -3.19
CA SER A 174 21.61 15.93 -4.53
C SER A 174 23.05 15.53 -4.87
N ASP A 175 23.65 14.59 -4.14
CA ASP A 175 25.04 14.20 -4.38
C ASP A 175 25.12 13.29 -5.62
N PRO A 176 25.75 13.78 -6.74
CA PRO A 176 25.81 12.99 -7.97
C PRO A 176 26.77 11.80 -7.91
N ARG A 177 27.49 11.62 -6.80
CA ARG A 177 28.40 10.48 -6.59
C ARG A 177 27.69 9.26 -6.01
N ASP A 178 26.42 9.39 -5.68
CA ASP A 178 25.62 8.27 -5.20
C ASP A 178 24.93 7.60 -6.40
N ASP A 179 25.19 6.33 -6.63
CA ASP A 179 24.75 5.56 -7.80
C ASP A 179 23.33 4.96 -7.63
N LEU A 180 22.46 5.62 -6.90
CA LEU A 180 21.06 5.20 -6.76
C LEU A 180 20.18 5.71 -7.88
#